data_3e8fad32eee88ad9e508e74cc990f687
#
_entry.id   3e8fad32eee88ad9e508e74cc990f687
#
_cell.length_a   1.000
_cell.length_b   1.000
_cell.length_c   1.000
_cell.angle_alpha   90.00
_cell.angle_beta   90.00
_cell.angle_gamma   90.00
#
_symmetry.space_group_name_H-M   'P 1'
#
loop_
_entity.id
_entity.type
_entity.pdbx_description
1 polymer ?
#
loop_
_entity_poly.entity_id
_entity_poly.type
_entity_poly.pdbx_seq_one_letter_code
_entity_poly.pdbx_strand_id
1 'polypeptide(L)'
;MFDIALIGKKIGMSREFYKTGQSIPVTVLKMETGRIIQVIDKEKRGYQAVQVGFGKIKNSKLTKAMKGYFAKKNTEPKKILKEFKVKNIEDYKEGNEVGLEIFKDVKFVDVRSKTIGKGFAGAMKRHNFGGLRASHGVSVSHRAHGSTGQNQDPGKVFKGKKMAGHMGDKLRTMQNIEIIKTDAENNLIYLKGSIPGSRNTDVLIKKAVKNIRKLTISEKIEVIEKQKKTPDKKKK
;
A
#
# COMPACT_ATOMS: atom_id res chain seq x y z
N MET A 1 -11.19 -8.07 15.74
CA MET A 1 -10.47 -8.12 14.45
C MET A 1 -9.96 -6.71 14.18
N PHE A 2 -8.66 -6.48 14.18
CA PHE A 2 -8.09 -5.14 14.11
C PHE A 2 -8.33 -4.52 12.73
N ASP A 3 -9.15 -3.48 12.69
CA ASP A 3 -9.42 -2.72 11.46
C ASP A 3 -8.41 -1.55 11.29
N ILE A 4 -7.46 -1.41 12.24
CA ILE A 4 -6.43 -0.39 12.21
C ILE A 4 -5.34 -0.75 11.22
N ALA A 5 -4.88 0.25 10.47
CA ALA A 5 -3.71 0.14 9.62
C ALA A 5 -2.51 0.81 10.27
N LEU A 6 -1.30 0.32 9.97
CA LEU A 6 -0.06 0.98 10.34
C LEU A 6 0.54 1.75 9.17
N ILE A 7 1.31 2.78 9.50
CA ILE A 7 2.11 3.52 8.53
C ILE A 7 3.58 3.16 8.73
N GLY A 8 4.23 2.87 7.62
CA GLY A 8 5.67 2.62 7.59
C GLY A 8 6.33 3.36 6.45
N LYS A 9 7.66 3.39 6.46
CA LYS A 9 8.50 3.96 5.39
C LYS A 9 9.12 2.87 4.56
N LYS A 10 9.07 3.02 3.25
CA LYS A 10 9.74 2.12 2.32
C LYS A 10 11.25 2.34 2.38
N ILE A 11 12.00 1.34 2.90
CA ILE A 11 13.46 1.39 2.94
C ILE A 11 14.04 1.06 1.58
N GLY A 12 13.60 -0.05 0.99
CA GLY A 12 14.13 -0.54 -0.28
C GLY A 12 13.61 -1.93 -0.62
N MET A 13 14.30 -2.58 -1.53
CA MET A 13 14.02 -3.96 -1.92
C MET A 13 15.25 -4.82 -1.70
N SER A 14 15.01 -6.09 -1.37
CA SER A 14 16.01 -7.13 -1.19
C SER A 14 15.49 -8.45 -1.76
N ARG A 15 16.22 -9.53 -1.54
CA ARG A 15 15.81 -10.90 -1.87
C ARG A 15 15.93 -11.76 -0.64
N GLU A 16 14.96 -12.64 -0.45
CA GLU A 16 14.99 -13.69 0.56
C GLU A 16 15.24 -15.02 -0.13
N PHE A 17 16.17 -15.81 0.42
CA PHE A 17 16.55 -17.09 -0.13
C PHE A 17 16.06 -18.21 0.78
N TYR A 18 15.37 -19.18 0.19
CA TYR A 18 14.87 -20.34 0.89
C TYR A 18 15.80 -21.53 0.70
N LYS A 19 15.78 -22.48 1.65
CA LYS A 19 16.57 -23.71 1.59
C LYS A 19 16.32 -24.54 0.32
N THR A 20 15.18 -24.35 -0.33
CA THR A 20 14.82 -24.99 -1.61
C THR A 20 15.52 -24.38 -2.83
N GLY A 21 16.39 -23.38 -2.66
CA GLY A 21 17.06 -22.66 -3.74
C GLY A 21 16.21 -21.55 -4.37
N GLN A 22 14.98 -21.34 -3.94
CA GLN A 22 14.12 -20.27 -4.47
C GLN A 22 14.54 -18.91 -3.92
N SER A 23 14.67 -17.92 -4.81
CA SER A 23 14.90 -16.52 -4.47
C SER A 23 13.61 -15.72 -4.66
N ILE A 24 13.18 -15.00 -3.63
CA ILE A 24 11.95 -14.24 -3.64
C ILE A 24 12.26 -12.76 -3.43
N PRO A 25 11.85 -11.87 -4.36
CA PRO A 25 12.01 -10.44 -4.16
C PRO A 25 11.11 -9.96 -3.02
N VAL A 26 11.68 -9.16 -2.12
CA VAL A 26 10.95 -8.59 -0.99
C VAL A 26 11.16 -7.09 -0.91
N THR A 27 10.12 -6.38 -0.51
CA THR A 27 10.23 -4.96 -0.12
C THR A 27 10.27 -4.87 1.39
N VAL A 28 11.25 -4.13 1.89
CA VAL A 28 11.46 -3.89 3.33
C VAL A 28 10.82 -2.56 3.70
N LEU A 29 9.95 -2.59 4.68
CA LEU A 29 9.30 -1.42 5.25
C LEU A 29 9.66 -1.30 6.72
N LYS A 30 10.04 -0.09 7.15
CA LYS A 30 10.19 0.26 8.57
C LYS A 30 8.87 0.80 9.07
N MET A 31 8.27 0.09 10.00
CA MET A 31 6.98 0.46 10.57
C MET A 31 7.15 1.49 11.67
N GLU A 32 6.24 2.43 11.73
CA GLU A 32 6.16 3.41 12.81
C GLU A 32 5.10 2.96 13.81
N THR A 33 5.43 2.97 15.10
CA THR A 33 4.45 2.72 16.16
C THR A 33 3.43 3.86 16.16
N GLY A 34 2.17 3.50 16.02
CA GLY A 34 1.04 4.42 16.11
C GLY A 34 0.62 4.65 17.55
N ARG A 35 0.15 5.85 17.89
CA ARG A 35 -0.48 6.15 19.16
C ARG A 35 -1.93 6.57 18.96
N ILE A 36 -2.83 5.96 19.71
CA ILE A 36 -4.25 6.30 19.68
C ILE A 36 -4.42 7.67 20.35
N ILE A 37 -4.89 8.65 19.58
CA ILE A 37 -5.06 10.03 20.04
C ILE A 37 -6.49 10.27 20.50
N GLN A 38 -7.45 9.73 19.74
CA GLN A 38 -8.86 9.91 20.02
C GLN A 38 -9.67 8.72 19.58
N VAL A 39 -10.63 8.35 20.40
CA VAL A 39 -11.70 7.40 20.08
C VAL A 39 -12.95 8.22 19.74
N ILE A 40 -13.57 7.93 18.61
CA ILE A 40 -14.71 8.68 18.07
C ILE A 40 -15.95 7.79 18.14
N ASP A 41 -16.93 8.22 18.95
CA ASP A 41 -18.19 7.53 19.13
C ASP A 41 -19.24 8.01 18.14
N LYS A 42 -20.18 7.11 17.83
CA LYS A 42 -21.29 7.35 16.91
C LYS A 42 -22.22 8.47 17.42
N GLU A 43 -22.42 8.56 18.72
CA GLU A 43 -23.30 9.57 19.34
C GLU A 43 -22.82 10.99 19.10
N LYS A 44 -21.48 11.22 19.19
CA LYS A 44 -20.89 12.55 19.07
C LYS A 44 -20.65 13.00 17.63
N ARG A 45 -20.31 12.09 16.71
CA ARG A 45 -19.92 12.42 15.34
C ARG A 45 -20.66 11.65 14.24
N GLY A 46 -21.62 10.79 14.59
CA GLY A 46 -22.40 10.00 13.64
C GLY A 46 -21.70 8.76 13.08
N TYR A 47 -20.44 8.51 13.43
CA TYR A 47 -19.67 7.33 13.01
C TYR A 47 -18.67 6.88 14.07
N GLN A 48 -18.28 5.61 13.99
CA GLN A 48 -17.30 5.00 14.87
C GLN A 48 -15.93 4.93 14.21
N ALA A 49 -14.91 5.50 14.86
CA ALA A 49 -13.54 5.49 14.36
C ALA A 49 -12.52 5.68 15.49
N VAL A 50 -11.30 5.26 15.22
CA VAL A 50 -10.14 5.52 16.06
C VAL A 50 -9.15 6.37 15.29
N GLN A 51 -8.76 7.51 15.87
CA GLN A 51 -7.73 8.36 15.28
C GLN A 51 -6.37 7.97 15.84
N VAL A 52 -5.47 7.59 14.94
CA VAL A 52 -4.12 7.16 15.28
C VAL A 52 -3.11 8.14 14.70
N GLY A 53 -2.15 8.54 15.52
CA GLY A 53 -1.03 9.39 15.13
C GLY A 53 0.25 8.62 14.89
N PHE A 54 0.97 8.93 13.81
CA PHE A 54 2.22 8.30 13.42
C PHE A 54 3.33 9.33 13.23
N GLY A 55 4.57 8.89 13.46
CA GLY A 55 5.78 9.70 13.28
C GLY A 55 5.90 10.84 14.27
N LYS A 56 7.12 11.22 14.58
CA LYS A 56 7.42 12.36 15.47
C LYS A 56 7.60 13.63 14.63
N ILE A 57 7.15 14.76 15.15
CA ILE A 57 7.37 16.09 14.56
C ILE A 57 7.85 17.06 15.63
N LYS A 58 8.76 17.96 15.28
CA LYS A 58 9.23 19.02 16.19
C LYS A 58 8.13 20.04 16.43
N ASN A 59 7.96 20.51 17.68
CA ASN A 59 6.97 21.53 18.06
C ASN A 59 7.07 22.82 17.25
N SER A 60 8.27 23.20 16.81
CA SER A 60 8.51 24.39 15.98
C SER A 60 7.85 24.30 14.58
N LYS A 61 7.61 23.08 14.09
CA LYS A 61 6.97 22.85 12.77
C LYS A 61 5.46 22.72 12.83
N LEU A 62 4.87 22.84 14.01
CA LEU A 62 3.42 22.75 14.21
C LEU A 62 2.76 24.13 14.16
N THR A 63 1.58 24.19 13.56
CA THR A 63 0.69 25.36 13.66
C THR A 63 0.14 25.51 15.08
N LYS A 64 -0.25 26.72 15.46
CA LYS A 64 -0.85 27.01 16.81
C LYS A 64 -2.07 26.12 17.07
N ALA A 65 -2.93 25.91 16.06
CA ALA A 65 -4.11 25.05 16.17
C ALA A 65 -3.75 23.59 16.50
N MET A 66 -2.74 23.03 15.82
CA MET A 66 -2.30 21.65 16.10
C MET A 66 -1.61 21.51 17.46
N LYS A 67 -0.87 22.53 17.90
CA LYS A 67 -0.32 22.54 19.28
C LYS A 67 -1.44 22.48 20.31
N GLY A 68 -2.49 23.31 20.17
CA GLY A 68 -3.65 23.26 21.05
C GLY A 68 -4.39 21.93 21.02
N TYR A 69 -4.52 21.32 19.83
CA TYR A 69 -5.13 20.01 19.68
C TYR A 69 -4.40 18.91 20.45
N PHE A 70 -3.07 18.80 20.28
CA PHE A 70 -2.26 17.79 20.99
C PHE A 70 -2.20 18.05 22.50
N ALA A 71 -2.14 19.35 22.92
CA ALA A 71 -2.20 19.72 24.33
C ALA A 71 -3.52 19.29 24.98
N LYS A 72 -4.67 19.52 24.32
CA LYS A 72 -5.99 19.08 24.82
C LYS A 72 -6.08 17.55 24.98
N LYS A 73 -5.35 16.79 24.14
CA LYS A 73 -5.33 15.33 24.17
C LYS A 73 -4.20 14.74 25.01
N ASN A 74 -3.39 15.56 25.67
CA ASN A 74 -2.23 15.15 26.46
C ASN A 74 -1.31 14.16 25.72
N THR A 75 -1.09 14.41 24.41
CA THR A 75 -0.32 13.53 23.54
C THR A 75 0.84 14.26 22.88
N GLU A 76 1.93 13.52 22.62
CA GLU A 76 3.04 14.03 21.85
C GLU A 76 2.62 14.40 20.43
N PRO A 77 3.21 15.45 19.82
CA PRO A 77 2.96 15.82 18.46
C PRO A 77 3.29 14.69 17.47
N LYS A 78 2.34 14.34 16.63
CA LYS A 78 2.49 13.34 15.59
C LYS A 78 2.44 13.98 14.20
N LYS A 79 3.26 13.44 13.26
CA LYS A 79 3.39 13.97 11.91
C LYS A 79 2.16 13.69 11.05
N ILE A 80 1.61 12.49 11.16
CA ILE A 80 0.49 12.01 10.34
C ILE A 80 -0.63 11.57 11.27
N LEU A 81 -1.83 12.10 11.05
CA LEU A 81 -3.05 11.67 11.71
C LEU A 81 -3.91 10.91 10.70
N LYS A 82 -4.41 9.74 11.10
CA LYS A 82 -5.33 8.94 10.29
C LYS A 82 -6.44 8.39 11.15
N GLU A 83 -7.65 8.44 10.60
CA GLU A 83 -8.82 7.82 11.20
C GLU A 83 -9.08 6.47 10.55
N PHE A 84 -9.37 5.48 11.38
CA PHE A 84 -9.72 4.13 10.97
C PHE A 84 -11.08 3.78 11.53
N LYS A 85 -12.00 3.41 10.65
CA LYS A 85 -13.31 2.90 11.06
C LYS A 85 -13.12 1.56 11.74
N VAL A 86 -13.68 1.42 12.93
CA VAL A 86 -13.63 0.20 13.74
C VAL A 86 -15.05 -0.28 14.02
N LYS A 87 -15.21 -1.59 14.23
CA LYS A 87 -16.50 -2.16 14.57
C LYS A 87 -16.79 -2.03 16.07
N ASN A 88 -15.80 -2.34 16.90
CA ASN A 88 -15.90 -2.25 18.35
C ASN A 88 -14.92 -1.18 18.85
N ILE A 89 -15.44 -0.26 19.63
CA ILE A 89 -14.64 0.86 20.18
C ILE A 89 -14.01 0.44 21.52
N GLU A 90 -14.62 -0.45 22.24
CA GLU A 90 -14.24 -0.87 23.61
C GLU A 90 -12.80 -1.44 23.67
N ASP A 91 -12.34 -2.02 22.56
CA ASP A 91 -10.98 -2.58 22.45
C ASP A 91 -9.89 -1.50 22.42
N TYR A 92 -10.26 -0.22 22.27
CA TYR A 92 -9.32 0.87 22.03
C TYR A 92 -9.41 1.95 23.10
N LYS A 93 -8.30 2.24 23.77
CA LYS A 93 -8.18 3.32 24.75
C LYS A 93 -7.28 4.44 24.24
N GLU A 94 -7.66 5.70 24.51
CA GLU A 94 -6.80 6.85 24.19
C GLU A 94 -5.45 6.71 24.91
N GLY A 95 -4.37 7.02 24.21
CA GLY A 95 -3.02 6.91 24.73
C GLY A 95 -2.30 5.59 24.45
N ASN A 96 -3.02 4.50 24.12
CA ASN A 96 -2.41 3.21 23.82
C ASN A 96 -1.57 3.26 22.54
N GLU A 97 -0.52 2.46 22.52
CA GLU A 97 0.33 2.30 21.35
C GLU A 97 -0.10 1.09 20.52
N VAL A 98 0.04 1.23 19.22
CA VAL A 98 -0.33 0.22 18.23
C VAL A 98 0.89 -0.07 17.36
N GLY A 99 1.48 -1.23 17.55
CA GLY A 99 2.73 -1.66 16.91
C GLY A 99 2.56 -2.79 15.91
N LEU A 100 3.70 -3.37 15.51
CA LEU A 100 3.78 -4.45 14.53
C LEU A 100 3.05 -5.73 14.96
N GLU A 101 2.73 -5.85 16.25
CA GLU A 101 2.04 -7.00 16.84
C GLU A 101 0.70 -7.34 16.18
N ILE A 102 0.03 -6.33 15.61
CA ILE A 102 -1.24 -6.49 14.88
C ILE A 102 -1.09 -7.47 13.69
N PHE A 103 0.11 -7.62 13.16
CA PHE A 103 0.37 -8.47 11.99
C PHE A 103 0.97 -9.83 12.32
N LYS A 104 1.14 -10.23 13.60
CA LYS A 104 1.73 -11.54 13.98
C LYS A 104 1.04 -12.72 13.28
N ASP A 105 -0.29 -12.72 13.25
CA ASP A 105 -1.09 -13.83 12.70
C ASP A 105 -1.63 -13.55 11.29
N VAL A 106 -1.16 -12.46 10.67
CA VAL A 106 -1.67 -12.02 9.38
C VAL A 106 -0.77 -12.50 8.26
N LYS A 107 -1.32 -13.32 7.36
CA LYS A 107 -0.59 -13.86 6.19
C LYS A 107 -0.55 -12.88 5.01
N PHE A 108 -1.63 -12.13 4.80
CA PHE A 108 -1.79 -11.22 3.66
C PHE A 108 -2.21 -9.83 4.09
N VAL A 109 -1.64 -8.84 3.45
CA VAL A 109 -1.91 -7.42 3.71
C VAL A 109 -2.25 -6.67 2.44
N ASP A 110 -3.02 -5.60 2.60
CA ASP A 110 -3.27 -4.60 1.57
C ASP A 110 -2.37 -3.40 1.84
N VAL A 111 -1.64 -2.99 0.82
CA VAL A 111 -0.66 -1.91 0.90
C VAL A 111 -1.10 -0.74 0.05
N ARG A 112 -1.20 0.44 0.63
CA ARG A 112 -1.60 1.67 -0.05
C ARG A 112 -0.52 2.73 0.06
N SER A 113 -0.09 3.26 -1.09
CA SER A 113 0.90 4.33 -1.13
C SER A 113 0.73 5.18 -2.37
N LYS A 114 1.41 6.32 -2.39
CA LYS A 114 1.48 7.22 -3.54
C LYS A 114 2.53 6.71 -4.52
N THR A 115 2.16 6.52 -5.77
CA THR A 115 3.08 6.04 -6.80
C THR A 115 4.11 7.09 -7.18
N ILE A 116 5.24 6.68 -7.72
CA ILE A 116 6.25 7.59 -8.25
C ILE A 116 5.63 8.44 -9.36
N GLY A 117 5.81 9.76 -9.27
CA GLY A 117 5.38 10.70 -10.31
C GLY A 117 6.23 10.55 -11.57
N LYS A 118 5.60 10.62 -12.73
CA LYS A 118 6.24 10.58 -14.05
C LYS A 118 5.99 11.84 -14.86
N GLY A 119 5.43 12.88 -14.22
CA GLY A 119 5.11 14.15 -14.84
C GLY A 119 4.01 14.05 -15.90
N PHE A 120 4.01 14.97 -16.84
CA PHE A 120 3.14 14.92 -18.02
C PHE A 120 3.66 13.84 -18.98
N ALA A 121 2.81 12.92 -19.38
CA ALA A 121 3.16 11.80 -20.24
C ALA A 121 2.23 11.76 -21.46
N GLY A 122 2.82 11.54 -22.64
CA GLY A 122 2.10 11.33 -23.89
C GLY A 122 1.26 10.06 -23.86
N ALA A 123 0.32 9.94 -24.79
CA ALA A 123 -0.61 8.80 -24.88
C ALA A 123 0.10 7.45 -25.01
N MET A 124 1.22 7.38 -25.70
CA MET A 124 2.03 6.16 -25.80
C MET A 124 2.51 5.68 -24.44
N LYS A 125 3.15 6.55 -23.65
CA LYS A 125 3.67 6.18 -22.30
C LYS A 125 2.55 5.97 -21.29
N ARG A 126 1.48 6.78 -21.36
CA ARG A 126 0.41 6.78 -20.36
C ARG A 126 -0.59 5.65 -20.54
N HIS A 127 -0.88 5.30 -21.81
CA HIS A 127 -1.95 4.37 -22.18
C HIS A 127 -1.49 3.23 -23.10
N ASN A 128 -0.19 3.15 -23.42
CA ASN A 128 0.41 2.14 -24.31
C ASN A 128 -0.15 2.21 -25.74
N PHE A 129 -0.37 3.42 -26.27
CA PHE A 129 -0.74 3.60 -27.67
C PHE A 129 0.43 3.28 -28.58
N GLY A 130 0.17 2.65 -29.73
CA GLY A 130 1.20 2.25 -30.68
C GLY A 130 1.88 3.43 -31.40
N GLY A 131 1.20 4.57 -31.49
CA GLY A 131 1.64 5.69 -32.33
C GLY A 131 1.40 5.44 -33.81
N LEU A 132 2.05 6.22 -34.67
CA LEU A 132 2.02 6.08 -36.14
C LEU A 132 3.30 5.43 -36.63
N ARG A 133 3.32 5.06 -37.94
CA ARG A 133 4.49 4.42 -38.57
C ARG A 133 5.71 5.33 -38.54
N ALA A 134 6.91 4.75 -38.46
CA ALA A 134 8.17 5.50 -38.50
C ALA A 134 8.55 6.01 -39.89
N SER A 135 7.99 5.40 -40.93
CA SER A 135 8.23 5.70 -42.36
C SER A 135 6.91 5.73 -43.12
N HIS A 136 6.91 5.58 -44.43
CA HIS A 136 5.73 5.60 -45.31
C HIS A 136 4.97 6.94 -45.25
N GLY A 137 5.68 8.05 -45.40
CA GLY A 137 5.10 9.40 -45.52
C GLY A 137 4.66 10.05 -44.24
N VAL A 138 4.86 9.41 -43.07
CA VAL A 138 4.58 10.03 -41.77
C VAL A 138 5.74 10.98 -41.44
N SER A 139 5.43 12.28 -41.23
CA SER A 139 6.40 13.30 -40.88
C SER A 139 6.52 13.44 -39.36
N VAL A 140 5.98 14.47 -38.75
CA VAL A 140 6.17 14.81 -37.33
C VAL A 140 5.27 14.06 -36.32
N SER A 141 4.28 13.32 -36.81
CA SER A 141 3.17 12.76 -36.04
C SER A 141 3.43 11.37 -35.43
N HIS A 142 4.68 10.88 -35.43
CA HIS A 142 5.02 9.52 -35.00
C HIS A 142 4.47 9.11 -33.64
N ARG A 143 4.37 10.04 -32.69
CA ARG A 143 3.92 9.80 -31.33
C ARG A 143 2.49 10.30 -31.03
N ALA A 144 1.74 10.65 -32.05
CA ALA A 144 0.36 11.11 -31.92
C ALA A 144 -0.55 9.96 -31.46
N HIS A 145 -1.66 10.31 -30.83
CA HIS A 145 -2.62 9.35 -30.28
C HIS A 145 -3.68 8.92 -31.32
N GLY A 146 -3.65 9.48 -32.52
CA GLY A 146 -4.62 9.20 -33.57
C GLY A 146 -5.93 9.98 -33.42
N SER A 147 -7.01 9.49 -34.01
CA SER A 147 -8.32 10.12 -33.95
C SER A 147 -8.85 10.27 -32.50
N THR A 148 -9.45 11.40 -32.23
CA THR A 148 -10.07 11.70 -30.91
C THR A 148 -11.58 11.47 -30.90
N GLY A 149 -12.23 11.34 -32.08
CA GLY A 149 -13.67 11.12 -32.19
C GLY A 149 -14.10 10.93 -33.64
N GLN A 150 -15.42 10.96 -33.88
CA GLN A 150 -16.07 10.94 -35.16
C GLN A 150 -16.29 12.38 -35.66
N ASN A 151 -16.98 12.52 -36.82
CA ASN A 151 -17.28 13.81 -37.46
C ASN A 151 -18.38 14.59 -36.72
N GLN A 152 -19.34 15.18 -37.45
CA GLN A 152 -20.42 16.00 -36.89
C GLN A 152 -21.34 15.25 -35.94
N ASP A 153 -21.51 13.95 -36.12
CA ASP A 153 -22.22 13.10 -35.19
C ASP A 153 -21.24 12.13 -34.49
N PRO A 154 -21.04 12.25 -33.17
CA PRO A 154 -21.74 13.05 -32.15
C PRO A 154 -21.21 14.49 -31.96
N GLY A 155 -20.26 14.99 -32.75
CA GLY A 155 -19.71 16.35 -32.67
C GLY A 155 -18.94 16.68 -31.41
N LYS A 156 -18.58 15.68 -30.63
CA LYS A 156 -17.87 15.82 -29.33
C LYS A 156 -16.88 14.68 -29.06
N VAL A 157 -15.89 14.95 -28.24
CA VAL A 157 -15.01 13.92 -27.68
C VAL A 157 -15.69 13.26 -26.50
N PHE A 158 -15.81 11.94 -26.50
CA PHE A 158 -16.44 11.21 -25.40
C PHE A 158 -15.67 11.36 -24.09
N LYS A 159 -16.42 11.42 -22.97
CA LYS A 159 -15.83 11.42 -21.63
C LYS A 159 -14.99 10.15 -21.42
N GLY A 160 -13.83 10.30 -20.78
CA GLY A 160 -12.94 9.17 -20.53
C GLY A 160 -12.03 8.79 -21.70
N LYS A 161 -12.07 9.49 -22.87
CA LYS A 161 -11.11 9.28 -23.95
C LYS A 161 -9.69 9.36 -23.44
N LYS A 162 -8.89 8.33 -23.74
CA LYS A 162 -7.49 8.24 -23.31
C LYS A 162 -6.63 9.25 -24.06
N MET A 163 -6.07 10.20 -23.33
CA MET A 163 -5.21 11.28 -23.86
C MET A 163 -3.95 11.45 -23.00
N ALA A 164 -3.01 12.25 -23.50
CA ALA A 164 -1.87 12.70 -22.74
C ALA A 164 -2.30 13.39 -21.42
N GLY A 165 -1.44 13.41 -20.44
CA GLY A 165 -1.71 14.06 -19.16
C GLY A 165 -0.82 13.57 -18.04
N HIS A 166 -1.08 14.01 -16.82
CA HIS A 166 -0.30 13.65 -15.64
C HIS A 166 -0.32 12.15 -15.37
N MET A 167 0.87 11.55 -15.19
CA MET A 167 1.05 10.13 -14.92
C MET A 167 1.80 9.94 -13.59
N GLY A 168 1.36 8.96 -12.83
CA GLY A 168 1.91 8.69 -11.50
C GLY A 168 1.39 9.66 -10.44
N ASP A 169 2.09 9.74 -9.31
CA ASP A 169 1.77 10.59 -8.15
C ASP A 169 0.32 10.42 -7.64
N LYS A 170 -0.22 9.21 -7.81
CA LYS A 170 -1.59 8.83 -7.43
C LYS A 170 -1.55 7.75 -6.35
N LEU A 171 -2.51 7.84 -5.42
CA LEU A 171 -2.71 6.78 -4.44
C LEU A 171 -3.14 5.49 -5.14
N ARG A 172 -2.42 4.41 -4.89
CA ARG A 172 -2.73 3.06 -5.38
C ARG A 172 -2.67 2.07 -4.23
N THR A 173 -3.55 1.10 -4.29
CA THR A 173 -3.60 -0.01 -3.33
C THR A 173 -3.22 -1.28 -4.05
N MET A 174 -2.23 -1.99 -3.53
CA MET A 174 -1.93 -3.37 -3.91
C MET A 174 -2.54 -4.29 -2.87
N GLN A 175 -3.40 -5.19 -3.33
CA GLN A 175 -4.15 -6.08 -2.47
C GLN A 175 -3.46 -7.43 -2.33
N ASN A 176 -3.66 -8.07 -1.16
CA ASN A 176 -3.26 -9.45 -0.89
C ASN A 176 -1.76 -9.73 -1.12
N ILE A 177 -0.92 -8.81 -0.61
CA ILE A 177 0.52 -9.01 -0.58
C ILE A 177 0.86 -9.92 0.59
N GLU A 178 1.66 -10.95 0.33
CA GLU A 178 2.11 -11.91 1.33
C GLU A 178 3.18 -11.30 2.23
N ILE A 179 3.04 -11.49 3.54
CA ILE A 179 4.08 -11.19 4.53
C ILE A 179 5.04 -12.38 4.55
N ILE A 180 6.31 -12.11 4.29
CA ILE A 180 7.37 -13.13 4.32
C ILE A 180 7.93 -13.26 5.73
N LYS A 181 8.26 -12.13 6.36
CA LYS A 181 8.88 -12.07 7.69
C LYS A 181 8.51 -10.77 8.38
N THR A 182 8.40 -10.82 9.69
CA THR A 182 8.28 -9.65 10.58
C THR A 182 9.43 -9.67 11.58
N ASP A 183 10.09 -8.54 11.75
CA ASP A 183 11.13 -8.32 12.73
C ASP A 183 10.62 -7.28 13.73
N ALA A 184 10.27 -7.75 14.93
CA ALA A 184 9.70 -6.90 15.97
C ALA A 184 10.75 -5.99 16.61
N GLU A 185 12.02 -6.43 16.72
CA GLU A 185 13.09 -5.68 17.36
C GLU A 185 13.42 -4.40 16.56
N ASN A 186 13.52 -4.54 15.24
CA ASN A 186 13.85 -3.43 14.35
C ASN A 186 12.61 -2.73 13.76
N ASN A 187 11.40 -3.18 14.10
CA ASN A 187 10.14 -2.73 13.52
C ASN A 187 10.11 -2.84 11.98
N LEU A 188 10.61 -3.96 11.44
CA LEU A 188 10.64 -4.20 10.01
C LEU A 188 9.59 -5.24 9.60
N ILE A 189 8.99 -5.00 8.44
CA ILE A 189 8.12 -5.97 7.76
C ILE A 189 8.63 -6.21 6.34
N TYR A 190 8.73 -7.48 5.97
CA TYR A 190 9.19 -7.94 4.66
C TYR A 190 7.99 -8.40 3.85
N LEU A 191 7.68 -7.69 2.79
CA LEU A 191 6.53 -7.96 1.93
C LEU A 191 7.00 -8.49 0.58
N LYS A 192 6.32 -9.50 0.07
CA LYS A 192 6.62 -10.12 -1.20
C LYS A 192 6.41 -9.16 -2.38
N GLY A 193 7.42 -9.02 -3.20
CA GLY A 193 7.35 -8.28 -4.45
C GLY A 193 7.49 -6.77 -4.30
N SER A 194 7.03 -6.03 -5.30
CA SER A 194 7.14 -4.58 -5.36
C SER A 194 5.96 -3.88 -4.71
N ILE A 195 6.21 -2.71 -4.14
CA ILE A 195 5.21 -1.85 -3.51
C ILE A 195 5.26 -0.46 -4.16
N PRO A 196 4.11 0.20 -4.38
CA PRO A 196 4.09 1.53 -4.97
C PRO A 196 4.83 2.55 -4.10
N GLY A 197 5.38 3.56 -4.75
CA GLY A 197 6.11 4.65 -4.11
C GLY A 197 7.63 4.52 -4.25
N SER A 198 8.30 5.66 -4.07
CA SER A 198 9.76 5.76 -4.03
C SER A 198 10.32 5.31 -2.68
N ARG A 199 11.65 5.28 -2.56
CA ARG A 199 12.33 5.12 -1.27
C ARG A 199 11.91 6.24 -0.31
N ASN A 200 11.78 5.94 0.96
CA ASN A 200 11.33 6.84 2.03
C ASN A 200 9.88 7.35 1.93
N THR A 201 9.06 6.83 1.01
CA THR A 201 7.64 7.15 0.92
C THR A 201 6.87 6.50 2.07
N ASP A 202 5.88 7.22 2.60
CA ASP A 202 4.96 6.70 3.60
C ASP A 202 4.00 5.70 2.96
N VAL A 203 3.89 4.53 3.57
CA VAL A 203 3.11 3.39 3.10
C VAL A 203 2.13 2.97 4.19
N LEU A 204 0.85 2.91 3.85
CA LEU A 204 -0.21 2.44 4.72
C LEU A 204 -0.39 0.93 4.51
N ILE A 205 -0.34 0.16 5.59
CA ILE A 205 -0.52 -1.30 5.58
C ILE A 205 -1.70 -1.66 6.46
N LYS A 206 -2.61 -2.45 5.92
CA LYS A 206 -3.74 -3.01 6.67
C LYS A 206 -3.88 -4.50 6.36
N LYS A 207 -4.58 -5.23 7.21
CA LYS A 207 -4.97 -6.60 6.95
C LYS A 207 -5.73 -6.68 5.62
N ALA A 208 -5.48 -7.72 4.83
CA ALA A 208 -6.18 -7.92 3.58
C ALA A 208 -7.69 -8.02 3.79
N VAL A 209 -8.45 -7.25 3.01
CA VAL A 209 -9.92 -7.24 3.08
C VAL A 209 -10.49 -8.48 2.41
N LYS A 210 -9.86 -8.91 1.31
CA LYS A 210 -10.30 -10.11 0.57
C LYS A 210 -9.76 -11.36 1.23
N ASN A 211 -10.66 -12.29 1.57
CA ASN A 211 -10.28 -13.59 2.05
C ASN A 211 -9.91 -14.49 0.86
N ILE A 212 -8.62 -14.75 0.67
CA ILE A 212 -8.12 -15.61 -0.41
C ILE A 212 -7.60 -16.90 0.22
N ARG A 213 -8.08 -18.05 -0.28
CA ARG A 213 -7.59 -19.39 0.05
C ARG A 213 -6.29 -19.70 -0.69
N LYS A 214 -5.29 -18.83 -0.57
CA LYS A 214 -3.98 -19.00 -1.21
C LYS A 214 -2.97 -19.41 -0.15
N LEU A 215 -2.24 -20.49 -0.42
CA LEU A 215 -1.13 -20.92 0.43
C LEU A 215 0.00 -19.89 0.36
N THR A 216 0.58 -19.60 1.51
CA THR A 216 1.80 -18.80 1.61
C THR A 216 2.99 -19.57 1.02
N ILE A 217 4.11 -18.91 0.79
CA ILE A 217 5.30 -19.56 0.26
C ILE A 217 5.84 -20.60 1.26
N SER A 218 5.85 -20.26 2.55
CA SER A 218 6.26 -21.19 3.62
C SER A 218 5.39 -22.45 3.61
N GLU A 219 4.07 -22.30 3.56
CA GLU A 219 3.16 -23.45 3.49
C GLU A 219 3.35 -24.28 2.23
N LYS A 220 3.64 -23.66 1.09
CA LYS A 220 3.94 -24.38 -0.16
C LYS A 220 5.23 -25.18 -0.06
N ILE A 221 6.26 -24.61 0.55
CA ILE A 221 7.54 -25.30 0.77
C ILE A 221 7.32 -26.51 1.69
N GLU A 222 6.58 -26.36 2.78
CA GLU A 222 6.24 -27.46 3.68
C GLU A 222 5.48 -28.59 2.98
N VAL A 223 4.52 -28.25 2.10
CA VAL A 223 3.78 -29.24 1.30
C VAL A 223 4.72 -30.00 0.37
N ILE A 224 5.64 -29.31 -0.29
CA ILE A 224 6.63 -29.93 -1.19
C ILE A 224 7.59 -30.82 -0.39
N GLU A 225 8.04 -30.40 0.78
CA GLU A 225 8.91 -31.19 1.64
C GLU A 225 8.20 -32.47 2.18
N LYS A 226 6.92 -32.34 2.55
CA LYS A 226 6.10 -33.48 2.97
C LYS A 226 5.91 -34.48 1.82
N GLN A 227 5.67 -34.01 0.60
CA GLN A 227 5.54 -34.85 -0.59
C GLN A 227 6.85 -35.60 -0.92
N LYS A 228 8.01 -34.97 -0.73
CA LYS A 228 9.33 -35.58 -0.93
C LYS A 228 9.67 -36.61 0.16
N LYS A 229 9.14 -36.48 1.37
CA LYS A 229 9.33 -37.41 2.49
C LYS A 229 8.41 -38.63 2.45
N THR A 230 7.37 -38.63 1.62
CA THR A 230 6.52 -39.82 1.34
C THR A 230 6.93 -40.41 -0.02
N PRO A 231 7.97 -41.23 -0.08
CA PRO A 231 8.30 -41.93 -1.32
C PRO A 231 7.22 -42.96 -1.60
N ASP A 232 6.76 -43.00 -2.85
CA ASP A 232 5.88 -43.95 -3.50
C ASP A 232 5.57 -45.25 -2.73
N LYS A 233 4.45 -45.29 -2.00
CA LYS A 233 3.75 -46.53 -1.64
C LYS A 233 2.67 -46.89 -2.66
N LYS A 234 2.79 -46.48 -3.91
CA LYS A 234 1.88 -46.84 -5.00
C LYS A 234 2.64 -47.29 -6.24
N LYS A 235 3.41 -48.37 -6.14
CA LYS A 235 3.73 -49.25 -7.24
C LYS A 235 3.92 -50.64 -6.64
N LYS A 236 2.84 -51.34 -6.42
CA LYS A 236 2.71 -52.79 -6.50
C LYS A 236 1.29 -53.09 -6.97
#